data_c936250e7e3c18b133650547ddb6207b
#
_entry.id   c936250e7e3c18b133650547ddb6207b
#
_cell.length_a   1.000
_cell.length_b   1.000
_cell.length_c   1.000
_cell.angle_alpha   90.00
_cell.angle_beta   90.00
_cell.angle_gamma   90.00
#
_symmetry.space_group_name_H-M   'P 1'
#
loop_
_entity.id
_entity.type
_entity.pdbx_description
1 polymer ?
#
loop_
_entity_poly.entity_id
_entity_poly.type
_entity_poly.pdbx_seq_one_letter_code
_entity_poly.pdbx_strand_id
1 'polypeptide(L)'
;MFRGYRDEVWTALQRAMNEHGAWDGRAVRVHHPPFVVTIDVNAQLAGYASELETRLRAAFPNPRKLRFRMVRQAWTSRLAQYLGLHDVEVGDPTFDAAFWIRAYDAEAVRRLLSGPELRSSLADSPAWLVEVRDDDGWFGLEFPAGVDMLLLEAPGRVTDPDAIGTMYDAMARLLDALAEQDADAAE
;
A
#
# COMPACT_ATOMS: atom_id res chain seq x y z
N MET A 1 7.59 -23.30 -18.84
CA MET A 1 7.35 -23.90 -17.52
C MET A 1 6.94 -22.90 -16.42
N PHE A 2 7.02 -21.58 -16.67
CA PHE A 2 6.66 -20.55 -15.65
C PHE A 2 5.22 -20.01 -15.72
N ARG A 3 4.46 -20.32 -16.76
CA ARG A 3 3.09 -19.78 -16.94
C ARG A 3 2.07 -20.46 -16.01
N GLY A 4 2.11 -21.80 -15.87
CA GLY A 4 1.15 -22.54 -15.06
C GLY A 4 1.23 -22.25 -13.57
N TYR A 5 2.43 -22.12 -12.99
CA TYR A 5 2.61 -21.78 -11.59
C TYR A 5 2.06 -20.39 -11.24
N ARG A 6 2.19 -19.47 -12.17
CA ARG A 6 1.65 -18.10 -12.04
C ARG A 6 0.12 -18.09 -11.98
N ASP A 7 -0.50 -18.91 -12.82
CA ASP A 7 -1.96 -19.01 -12.90
C ASP A 7 -2.57 -19.70 -11.67
N GLU A 8 -1.87 -20.67 -11.08
CA GLU A 8 -2.31 -21.35 -9.85
C GLU A 8 -2.32 -20.44 -8.62
N VAL A 9 -1.26 -19.65 -8.42
CA VAL A 9 -1.17 -18.70 -7.31
C VAL A 9 -2.26 -17.64 -7.42
N TRP A 10 -2.46 -17.07 -8.60
CA TRP A 10 -3.47 -16.05 -8.82
C TRP A 10 -4.91 -16.61 -8.75
N THR A 11 -5.10 -17.85 -9.15
CA THR A 11 -6.39 -18.54 -8.98
C THR A 11 -6.69 -18.82 -7.52
N ALA A 12 -5.69 -19.21 -6.73
CA ALA A 12 -5.82 -19.39 -5.28
C ALA A 12 -6.13 -18.05 -4.60
N LEU A 13 -5.47 -16.98 -5.03
CA LEU A 13 -5.71 -15.62 -4.55
C LEU A 13 -7.15 -15.16 -4.83
N GLN A 14 -7.63 -15.35 -6.06
CA GLN A 14 -9.02 -15.04 -6.42
C GLN A 14 -10.04 -15.77 -5.53
N ARG A 15 -9.76 -17.04 -5.20
CA ARG A 15 -10.62 -17.82 -4.31
C ARG A 15 -10.57 -17.29 -2.88
N ALA A 16 -9.38 -16.96 -2.38
CA ALA A 16 -9.19 -16.46 -1.03
C ALA A 16 -9.81 -15.06 -0.83
N MET A 17 -9.85 -14.25 -1.88
CA MET A 17 -10.38 -12.89 -1.85
C MET A 17 -11.86 -12.77 -2.26
N ASN A 18 -12.60 -13.87 -2.29
CA ASN A 18 -14.04 -13.92 -2.55
C ASN A 18 -14.50 -13.21 -3.83
N GLU A 19 -14.59 -13.94 -4.93
CA GLU A 19 -15.43 -13.65 -6.12
C GLU A 19 -15.40 -12.23 -6.74
N HIS A 20 -14.76 -11.26 -6.09
CA HIS A 20 -14.70 -9.86 -6.53
C HIS A 20 -13.41 -9.52 -7.29
N GLY A 21 -12.47 -10.44 -7.37
CA GLY A 21 -11.22 -10.27 -8.10
C GLY A 21 -11.36 -10.63 -9.58
N ALA A 22 -10.75 -9.86 -10.47
CA ALA A 22 -10.62 -10.15 -11.88
C ALA A 22 -9.14 -10.35 -12.25
N TRP A 23 -8.81 -11.49 -12.84
CA TRP A 23 -7.48 -11.81 -13.36
C TRP A 23 -7.39 -11.52 -14.85
N ASP A 24 -6.47 -10.65 -15.26
CA ASP A 24 -6.23 -10.29 -16.66
C ASP A 24 -4.91 -10.84 -17.22
N GLY A 25 -4.26 -11.77 -16.50
CA GLY A 25 -2.96 -12.34 -16.84
C GLY A 25 -1.77 -11.55 -16.31
N ARG A 26 -1.98 -10.37 -15.73
CA ARG A 26 -0.93 -9.49 -15.18
C ARG A 26 -1.21 -9.04 -13.77
N ALA A 27 -2.47 -8.76 -13.45
CA ALA A 27 -2.90 -8.26 -12.15
C ALA A 27 -4.22 -8.89 -11.72
N VAL A 28 -4.47 -8.92 -10.43
CA VAL A 28 -5.78 -9.20 -9.84
C VAL A 28 -6.40 -7.86 -9.44
N ARG A 29 -7.68 -7.65 -9.76
CA ARG A 29 -8.45 -6.51 -9.29
C ARG A 29 -9.51 -6.97 -8.31
N VAL A 30 -9.51 -6.38 -7.13
CA VAL A 30 -10.46 -6.67 -6.06
C VAL A 30 -11.30 -5.44 -5.79
N HIS A 31 -12.62 -5.58 -5.79
CA HIS A 31 -13.52 -4.50 -5.45
C HIS A 31 -13.63 -4.34 -3.94
N HIS A 32 -13.26 -3.17 -3.44
CA HIS A 32 -13.49 -2.67 -2.08
C HIS A 32 -14.26 -1.35 -2.19
N PRO A 33 -15.58 -1.38 -2.33
CA PRO A 33 -16.36 -0.19 -2.66
C PRO A 33 -16.15 0.98 -1.70
N PRO A 34 -15.94 2.22 -2.23
CA PRO A 34 -15.99 2.59 -3.63
C PRO A 34 -14.70 2.35 -4.43
N PHE A 35 -13.69 1.71 -3.85
CA PHE A 35 -12.36 1.55 -4.41
C PHE A 35 -12.18 0.24 -5.20
N VAL A 36 -11.14 0.22 -6.03
CA VAL A 36 -10.64 -0.99 -6.69
C VAL A 36 -9.17 -1.16 -6.33
N VAL A 37 -8.85 -2.24 -5.64
CA VAL A 37 -7.47 -2.62 -5.30
C VAL A 37 -6.89 -3.47 -6.42
N THR A 38 -5.76 -3.04 -6.98
CA THR A 38 -5.00 -3.80 -7.98
C THR A 38 -3.80 -4.45 -7.32
N ILE A 39 -3.66 -5.75 -7.49
CA ILE A 39 -2.56 -6.56 -6.96
C ILE A 39 -1.72 -7.04 -8.14
N ASP A 40 -0.45 -6.70 -8.18
CA ASP A 40 0.48 -7.10 -9.23
C ASP A 40 1.90 -7.40 -8.71
N VAL A 41 2.74 -7.90 -9.58
CA VAL A 41 4.17 -8.05 -9.33
C VAL A 41 4.93 -7.15 -10.29
N ASN A 42 5.67 -6.22 -9.71
CA ASN A 42 6.51 -5.28 -10.43
C ASN A 42 7.98 -5.72 -10.41
N ALA A 43 8.70 -5.43 -11.49
CA ALA A 43 10.15 -5.58 -11.55
C ALA A 43 10.76 -4.17 -11.49
N GLN A 44 11.40 -3.84 -10.38
CA GLN A 44 12.18 -2.62 -10.29
C GLN A 44 13.59 -2.86 -10.83
N LEU A 45 14.06 -1.94 -11.66
CA LEU A 45 15.45 -1.94 -12.12
C LEU A 45 16.30 -1.25 -11.05
N ALA A 46 16.96 -2.04 -10.21
CA ALA A 46 17.93 -1.57 -9.24
C ALA A 46 19.35 -1.83 -9.78
N GLY A 47 19.86 -0.91 -10.60
CA GLY A 47 21.16 -1.07 -11.25
C GLY A 47 21.18 -2.23 -12.25
N TYR A 48 22.05 -3.24 -12.02
CA TYR A 48 22.17 -4.43 -12.89
C TYR A 48 21.28 -5.60 -12.47
N ALA A 49 20.51 -5.47 -11.39
CA ALA A 49 19.59 -6.49 -10.90
C ALA A 49 18.16 -5.98 -10.96
N SER A 50 17.23 -6.81 -11.40
CA SER A 50 15.80 -6.56 -11.26
C SER A 50 15.33 -7.16 -9.94
N GLU A 51 14.86 -6.33 -9.03
CA GLU A 51 14.17 -6.79 -7.82
C GLU A 51 12.69 -6.88 -8.10
N LEU A 52 12.08 -8.01 -7.73
CA LEU A 52 10.64 -8.18 -7.82
C LEU A 52 9.99 -7.62 -6.55
N GLU A 53 8.85 -7.00 -6.69
CA GLU A 53 8.04 -6.53 -5.59
C GLU A 53 6.57 -6.87 -5.86
N THR A 54 5.90 -7.37 -4.84
CA THR A 54 4.44 -7.54 -4.87
C THR A 54 3.81 -6.23 -4.41
N ARG A 55 2.92 -5.67 -5.24
CA ARG A 55 2.28 -4.37 -4.99
C ARG A 55 0.78 -4.52 -4.88
N LEU A 56 0.21 -3.80 -3.91
CA LEU A 56 -1.20 -3.48 -3.86
C LEU A 56 -1.36 -1.97 -4.10
N ARG A 57 -2.25 -1.60 -5.01
CA ARG A 57 -2.47 -0.21 -5.40
C ARG A 57 -3.94 0.11 -5.50
N ALA A 58 -4.35 1.28 -5.01
CA ALA A 58 -5.69 1.80 -5.20
C ALA A 58 -5.65 3.31 -5.41
N ALA A 59 -6.36 3.78 -6.43
CA ALA A 59 -6.62 5.19 -6.60
C ALA A 59 -7.75 5.62 -5.63
N PHE A 60 -7.60 6.77 -4.99
CA PHE A 60 -8.58 7.31 -4.07
C PHE A 60 -8.65 8.84 -4.17
N PRO A 61 -9.81 9.48 -3.89
CA PRO A 61 -9.90 10.92 -3.75
C PRO A 61 -9.00 11.40 -2.61
N ASN A 62 -8.18 12.42 -2.86
CA ASN A 62 -7.31 13.02 -1.86
C ASN A 62 -7.36 14.57 -1.95
N PRO A 63 -8.51 15.18 -1.63
CA PRO A 63 -8.69 16.62 -1.74
C PRO A 63 -7.74 17.41 -0.83
N ARG A 64 -7.33 16.81 0.28
CA ARG A 64 -6.38 17.40 1.25
C ARG A 64 -4.93 17.25 0.87
N LYS A 65 -4.62 16.53 -0.22
CA LYS A 65 -3.26 16.26 -0.67
C LYS A 65 -2.40 15.62 0.43
N LEU A 66 -3.01 14.70 1.22
CA LEU A 66 -2.26 13.94 2.21
C LEU A 66 -1.13 13.17 1.51
N ARG A 67 0.09 13.38 2.01
CA ARG A 67 1.30 12.70 1.50
C ARG A 67 2.06 12.16 2.69
N PHE A 68 2.25 10.86 2.69
CA PHE A 68 3.12 10.20 3.66
C PHE A 68 3.80 8.99 3.05
N ARG A 69 4.87 8.60 3.70
CA ARG A 69 5.60 7.37 3.42
C ARG A 69 5.93 6.70 4.75
N MET A 70 5.60 5.43 4.86
CA MET A 70 5.89 4.60 6.01
C MET A 70 6.71 3.39 5.55
N VAL A 71 7.82 3.13 6.22
CA VAL A 71 8.75 2.06 5.88
C VAL A 71 9.10 1.27 7.13
N ARG A 72 9.18 -0.06 7.01
CA ARG A 72 9.66 -0.88 8.11
C ARG A 72 11.11 -0.54 8.43
N GLN A 73 11.43 -0.42 9.72
CA GLN A 73 12.78 -0.07 10.22
C GLN A 73 13.87 -0.99 9.65
N ALA A 74 13.60 -2.28 9.46
CA ALA A 74 14.54 -3.23 8.87
C ALA A 74 14.99 -2.90 7.42
N TRP A 75 14.28 -1.98 6.73
CA TRP A 75 14.51 -1.63 5.33
C TRP A 75 14.94 -0.17 5.11
N THR A 76 15.29 0.54 6.18
CA THR A 76 15.61 2.00 6.14
C THR A 76 16.83 2.35 5.28
N SER A 77 17.73 1.40 4.99
CA SER A 77 18.87 1.64 4.10
C SER A 77 18.49 2.06 2.66
N ARG A 78 17.25 1.84 2.25
CA ARG A 78 16.70 2.24 0.94
C ARG A 78 16.14 3.68 0.92
N LEU A 79 16.21 4.40 2.05
CA LEU A 79 15.46 5.65 2.25
C LEU A 79 16.25 6.94 2.08
N ALA A 80 17.51 6.89 1.72
CA ALA A 80 18.41 8.07 1.68
C ALA A 80 18.01 9.22 0.74
N GLN A 81 16.88 9.12 0.01
CA GLN A 81 16.54 10.05 -1.08
C GLN A 81 15.39 11.03 -0.80
N TYR A 82 14.77 11.02 0.41
CA TYR A 82 13.56 11.82 0.66
C TYR A 82 13.84 13.03 1.55
N LEU A 83 14.17 14.16 0.91
CA LEU A 83 14.31 15.47 1.54
C LEU A 83 12.95 16.17 1.63
N GLY A 84 12.66 16.80 2.77
CA GLY A 84 11.51 17.70 2.93
C GLY A 84 10.29 17.15 3.67
N LEU A 85 10.30 15.89 4.10
CA LEU A 85 9.25 15.32 4.96
C LEU A 85 9.69 15.34 6.43
N HIS A 86 8.73 15.50 7.35
CA HIS A 86 8.95 15.42 8.79
C HIS A 86 8.77 14.01 9.32
N ASP A 87 9.61 13.61 10.26
CA ASP A 87 9.45 12.34 10.97
C ASP A 87 8.18 12.39 11.85
N VAL A 88 7.40 11.32 11.83
CA VAL A 88 6.12 11.22 12.56
C VAL A 88 6.17 10.04 13.51
N GLU A 89 5.91 10.31 14.79
CA GLU A 89 5.61 9.29 15.79
C GLU A 89 4.10 9.31 16.06
N VAL A 90 3.48 8.13 16.08
CA VAL A 90 2.03 7.99 16.29
C VAL A 90 1.67 7.83 17.78
N GLY A 91 2.69 7.69 18.65
CA GLY A 91 2.53 7.55 20.09
C GLY A 91 2.28 6.11 20.56
N ASP A 92 2.53 5.13 19.71
CA ASP A 92 2.56 3.71 20.04
C ASP A 92 4.01 3.22 19.96
N PRO A 93 4.70 3.01 21.09
CA PRO A 93 6.12 2.69 21.08
C PRO A 93 6.49 1.42 20.28
N THR A 94 5.57 0.45 20.22
CA THR A 94 5.79 -0.79 19.46
C THR A 94 5.71 -0.53 17.97
N PHE A 95 4.71 0.25 17.54
CA PHE A 95 4.52 0.62 16.15
C PHE A 95 5.61 1.59 15.68
N ASP A 96 5.95 2.60 16.49
CA ASP A 96 6.98 3.59 16.19
C ASP A 96 8.39 2.94 16.11
N ALA A 97 8.64 1.88 16.90
CA ALA A 97 9.87 1.09 16.79
C ALA A 97 9.90 0.19 15.54
N ALA A 98 8.74 -0.21 15.00
CA ALA A 98 8.65 -1.08 13.83
C ALA A 98 8.69 -0.31 12.51
N PHE A 99 8.20 0.93 12.51
CA PHE A 99 8.04 1.75 11.31
C PHE A 99 8.68 3.11 11.44
N TRP A 100 9.26 3.55 10.34
CA TRP A 100 9.69 4.91 10.15
C TRP A 100 8.71 5.62 9.23
N ILE A 101 8.12 6.72 9.72
CA ILE A 101 7.04 7.43 9.03
C ILE A 101 7.49 8.84 8.73
N ARG A 102 7.27 9.28 7.49
CA ARG A 102 7.46 10.67 7.07
C ARG A 102 6.22 11.21 6.40
N ALA A 103 5.87 12.46 6.72
CA ALA A 103 4.71 13.12 6.15
C ALA A 103 4.93 14.63 6.01
N TYR A 104 4.14 15.25 5.12
CA TYR A 104 4.02 16.71 5.09
C TYR A 104 3.12 17.22 6.23
N ASP A 105 2.01 16.52 6.49
CA ASP A 105 1.09 16.79 7.59
C ASP A 105 1.14 15.65 8.61
N ALA A 106 1.96 15.86 9.66
CA ALA A 106 2.14 14.87 10.71
C ALA A 106 0.85 14.62 11.52
N GLU A 107 0.03 15.65 11.72
CA GLU A 107 -1.22 15.53 12.49
C GLU A 107 -2.28 14.73 11.72
N ALA A 108 -2.38 14.93 10.40
CA ALA A 108 -3.28 14.13 9.57
C ALA A 108 -2.88 12.65 9.59
N VAL A 109 -1.57 12.34 9.55
CA VAL A 109 -1.10 10.96 9.63
C VAL A 109 -1.28 10.36 11.01
N ARG A 110 -1.09 11.12 12.11
CA ARG A 110 -1.41 10.63 13.46
C ARG A 110 -2.89 10.30 13.61
N ARG A 111 -3.79 11.13 13.08
CA ARG A 111 -5.22 10.84 13.06
C ARG A 111 -5.53 9.58 12.25
N LEU A 112 -4.98 9.46 11.05
CA LEU A 112 -5.14 8.29 10.18
C LEU A 112 -4.74 7.00 10.91
N LEU A 113 -3.60 7.02 11.58
CA LEU A 113 -3.04 5.86 12.29
C LEU A 113 -3.46 5.77 13.76
N SER A 114 -4.48 6.52 14.20
CA SER A 114 -4.93 6.52 15.60
C SER A 114 -5.61 5.20 16.00
N GLY A 115 -6.27 4.51 15.05
CA GLY A 115 -6.96 3.25 15.28
C GLY A 115 -5.98 2.08 15.57
N PRO A 116 -6.10 1.37 16.71
CA PRO A 116 -5.20 0.26 17.04
C PRO A 116 -5.33 -0.91 16.08
N GLU A 117 -6.52 -1.15 15.52
CA GLU A 117 -6.78 -2.23 14.57
C GLU A 117 -6.06 -2.01 13.24
N LEU A 118 -6.03 -0.75 12.76
CA LEU A 118 -5.27 -0.39 11.57
C LEU A 118 -3.76 -0.61 11.80
N ARG A 119 -3.23 -0.16 12.95
CA ARG A 119 -1.82 -0.37 13.28
C ARG A 119 -1.46 -1.84 13.37
N SER A 120 -2.31 -2.67 14.00
CA SER A 120 -2.11 -4.12 14.07
C SER A 120 -2.10 -4.74 12.67
N SER A 121 -3.07 -4.41 11.83
CA SER A 121 -3.15 -4.92 10.45
C SER A 121 -1.91 -4.55 9.62
N LEU A 122 -1.40 -3.32 9.77
CA LEU A 122 -0.16 -2.89 9.13
C LEU A 122 1.07 -3.63 9.68
N ALA A 123 1.11 -3.88 11.00
CA ALA A 123 2.21 -4.62 11.63
C ALA A 123 2.26 -6.09 11.20
N ASP A 124 1.11 -6.72 11.02
CA ASP A 124 0.96 -8.12 10.60
C ASP A 124 1.22 -8.31 9.10
N SER A 125 1.02 -7.27 8.29
CA SER A 125 1.25 -7.30 6.85
C SER A 125 2.74 -7.47 6.51
N PRO A 126 3.11 -8.26 5.49
CA PRO A 126 4.48 -8.36 5.02
C PRO A 126 4.96 -7.11 4.24
N ALA A 127 4.11 -6.11 4.07
CA ALA A 127 4.48 -4.89 3.37
C ALA A 127 5.65 -4.17 4.08
N TRP A 128 6.68 -3.83 3.32
CA TRP A 128 7.81 -3.06 3.79
C TRP A 128 7.63 -1.55 3.60
N LEU A 129 6.78 -1.18 2.62
CA LEU A 129 6.48 0.20 2.25
C LEU A 129 4.96 0.41 2.19
N VAL A 130 4.51 1.52 2.75
CA VAL A 130 3.18 2.11 2.54
C VAL A 130 3.37 3.57 2.15
N GLU A 131 2.74 4.00 1.06
CA GLU A 131 2.95 5.33 0.52
C GLU A 131 1.69 5.89 -0.12
N VAL A 132 1.44 7.19 0.07
CA VAL A 132 0.50 7.98 -0.75
C VAL A 132 1.30 8.84 -1.70
N ARG A 133 1.07 8.68 -3.01
CA ARG A 133 1.73 9.42 -4.08
C ARG A 133 0.75 9.88 -5.15
N ASP A 134 1.16 10.84 -5.95
CA ASP A 134 0.33 11.50 -6.97
C ASP A 134 0.24 10.75 -8.30
N ASP A 135 1.17 9.83 -8.57
CA ASP A 135 1.19 9.05 -9.81
C ASP A 135 1.83 7.67 -9.63
N ASP A 136 1.84 6.90 -10.69
CA ASP A 136 2.48 5.56 -10.76
C ASP A 136 3.96 5.64 -11.18
N GLY A 137 4.51 6.86 -11.28
CA GLY A 137 5.87 7.13 -11.75
C GLY A 137 5.92 7.51 -13.24
N TRP A 138 7.13 7.71 -13.78
CA TRP A 138 7.40 8.31 -15.08
C TRP A 138 6.70 7.66 -16.29
N PHE A 139 6.23 6.43 -16.16
CA PHE A 139 5.54 5.68 -17.22
C PHE A 139 4.19 5.13 -16.75
N GLY A 140 3.69 5.61 -15.61
CA GLY A 140 2.41 5.22 -15.04
C GLY A 140 1.23 6.03 -15.55
N LEU A 141 0.07 5.77 -14.95
CA LEU A 141 -1.15 6.53 -15.24
C LEU A 141 -1.06 7.91 -14.55
N GLU A 142 -1.34 8.96 -15.30
CA GLU A 142 -1.62 10.27 -14.70
C GLU A 142 -3.04 10.25 -14.10
N PHE A 143 -3.16 10.60 -12.82
CA PHE A 143 -4.44 10.70 -12.17
C PHE A 143 -5.09 12.08 -12.38
N PRO A 144 -6.43 12.15 -12.36
CA PRO A 144 -7.14 13.42 -12.33
C PRO A 144 -6.73 14.23 -11.10
N ALA A 145 -6.86 15.56 -11.20
CA ALA A 145 -6.61 16.45 -10.07
C ALA A 145 -7.46 16.05 -8.85
N GLY A 146 -6.82 15.92 -7.69
CA GLY A 146 -7.47 15.51 -6.44
C GLY A 146 -7.64 13.99 -6.28
N VAL A 147 -7.06 13.19 -7.18
CA VAL A 147 -6.97 11.74 -7.04
C VAL A 147 -5.50 11.36 -6.88
N ASP A 148 -5.21 10.52 -5.91
CA ASP A 148 -3.88 10.00 -5.63
C ASP A 148 -3.91 8.48 -5.50
N MET A 149 -2.75 7.88 -5.36
CA MET A 149 -2.59 6.44 -5.23
C MET A 149 -2.11 6.08 -3.82
N LEU A 150 -2.83 5.16 -3.19
CA LEU A 150 -2.31 4.41 -2.04
C LEU A 150 -1.59 3.17 -2.56
N LEU A 151 -0.36 2.97 -2.08
CA LEU A 151 0.53 1.89 -2.47
C LEU A 151 1.00 1.13 -1.24
N LEU A 152 0.92 -0.20 -1.30
CA LEU A 152 1.63 -1.11 -0.40
C LEU A 152 2.57 -1.98 -1.22
N GLU A 153 3.82 -2.15 -0.77
CA GLU A 153 4.82 -3.01 -1.41
C GLU A 153 5.40 -4.01 -0.43
N ALA A 154 5.53 -5.26 -0.89
CA ALA A 154 6.25 -6.31 -0.19
C ALA A 154 7.41 -6.82 -1.05
N PRO A 155 8.56 -7.20 -0.45
CA PRO A 155 9.72 -7.64 -1.20
C PRO A 155 9.46 -8.99 -1.87
N GLY A 156 9.95 -9.13 -3.08
CA GLY A 156 9.82 -10.35 -3.86
C GLY A 156 8.43 -10.59 -4.41
N ARG A 157 8.23 -11.82 -4.87
CA ARG A 157 6.91 -12.33 -5.25
C ARG A 157 6.29 -13.04 -4.06
N VAL A 158 5.33 -12.41 -3.42
CA VAL A 158 4.51 -13.05 -2.39
C VAL A 158 3.62 -14.09 -3.05
N THR A 159 3.77 -15.35 -2.66
CA THR A 159 3.02 -16.50 -3.23
C THR A 159 2.10 -17.15 -2.21
N ASP A 160 2.22 -16.78 -0.95
CA ASP A 160 1.36 -17.22 0.13
C ASP A 160 0.05 -16.43 0.10
N PRO A 161 -1.11 -17.08 -0.09
CA PRO A 161 -2.42 -16.42 -0.10
C PRO A 161 -2.74 -15.71 1.22
N ASP A 162 -2.31 -16.25 2.36
CA ASP A 162 -2.56 -15.65 3.67
C ASP A 162 -1.78 -14.35 3.83
N ALA A 163 -0.53 -14.33 3.38
CA ALA A 163 0.29 -13.12 3.36
C ALA A 163 -0.29 -12.02 2.45
N ILE A 164 -0.86 -12.40 1.30
CA ILE A 164 -1.56 -11.43 0.44
C ILE A 164 -2.88 -10.98 1.08
N GLY A 165 -3.58 -11.89 1.75
CA GLY A 165 -4.78 -11.56 2.53
C GLY A 165 -4.50 -10.50 3.59
N THR A 166 -3.43 -10.63 4.37
CA THR A 166 -3.04 -9.62 5.36
C THR A 166 -2.62 -8.29 4.74
N MET A 167 -1.97 -8.30 3.57
CA MET A 167 -1.69 -7.07 2.82
C MET A 167 -2.98 -6.38 2.36
N TYR A 168 -3.93 -7.18 1.86
CA TYR A 168 -5.22 -6.65 1.42
C TYR A 168 -6.03 -6.05 2.58
N ASP A 169 -6.07 -6.72 3.72
CA ASP A 169 -6.76 -6.22 4.91
C ASP A 169 -6.16 -4.89 5.40
N ALA A 170 -4.84 -4.77 5.38
CA ALA A 170 -4.16 -3.51 5.69
C ALA A 170 -4.52 -2.39 4.69
N MET A 171 -4.55 -2.72 3.38
CA MET A 171 -4.95 -1.80 2.32
C MET A 171 -6.39 -1.34 2.47
N ALA A 172 -7.32 -2.27 2.69
CA ALA A 172 -8.74 -2.00 2.85
C ALA A 172 -8.99 -1.06 4.04
N ARG A 173 -8.42 -1.37 5.21
CA ARG A 173 -8.52 -0.52 6.41
C ARG A 173 -7.93 0.88 6.22
N LEU A 174 -6.82 1.00 5.49
CA LEU A 174 -6.27 2.31 5.15
C LEU A 174 -7.20 3.12 4.26
N LEU A 175 -7.80 2.49 3.25
CA LEU A 175 -8.75 3.15 2.34
C LEU A 175 -10.00 3.61 3.09
N ASP A 176 -10.53 2.78 3.99
CA ASP A 176 -11.67 3.13 4.84
C ASP A 176 -11.34 4.32 5.74
N ALA A 177 -10.19 4.29 6.42
CA ALA A 177 -9.75 5.38 7.31
C ALA A 177 -9.49 6.69 6.54
N LEU A 178 -8.96 6.61 5.31
CA LEU A 178 -8.80 7.78 4.44
C LEU A 178 -10.16 8.38 4.02
N ALA A 179 -11.14 7.52 3.68
CA ALA A 179 -12.48 7.96 3.32
C ALA A 179 -13.22 8.60 4.52
N GLU A 180 -13.11 8.04 5.71
CA GLU A 180 -13.66 8.61 6.95
C GLU A 180 -13.05 9.98 7.25
N GLN A 181 -11.74 10.11 7.14
CA GLN A 181 -11.03 11.38 7.37
C GLN A 181 -11.45 12.50 6.42
N ASP A 182 -11.78 12.15 5.17
CA ASP A 182 -12.27 13.11 4.20
C ASP A 182 -13.72 13.51 4.45
N ALA A 183 -14.57 12.60 4.93
CA ALA A 183 -15.96 12.87 5.29
C ALA A 183 -16.08 13.83 6.47
N ASP A 184 -15.30 13.62 7.54
CA ASP A 184 -15.28 14.47 8.75
C ASP A 184 -14.85 15.92 8.47
N ALA A 185 -14.16 16.14 7.37
CA ALA A 185 -13.69 17.46 7.00
C ALA A 185 -14.65 18.25 6.11
N ALA A 186 -15.65 17.57 5.57
CA ALA A 186 -16.69 18.17 4.71
C ALA A 186 -17.88 18.70 5.53
N GLU A 187 -17.95 18.37 6.83
CA GLU A 187 -18.91 18.89 7.79
C GLU A 187 -18.38 20.14 8.49
#